data_2741bad2ed51f5a2314734f20e6c2a4f
#
_entry.id   2741bad2ed51f5a2314734f20e6c2a4f
#
_cell.length_a   1.000
_cell.length_b   1.000
_cell.length_c   1.000
_cell.angle_alpha   90.00
_cell.angle_beta   90.00
_cell.angle_gamma   90.00
#
_symmetry.space_group_name_H-M   'P 1'
#
loop_
_entity.id
_entity.type
_entity.pdbx_description
1 polymer ?
#
loop_
_entity_poly.entity_id
_entity_poly.type
_entity_poly.pdbx_seq_one_letter_code
_entity_poly.pdbx_strand_id
1 'polypeptide(L)'
;MDESGQRASVTRRVRELLESGFYQLPPGVPAVAGEPLAVHAPDGAIHSWMVPFTAATKLVAWAQLSPSLDPLRFSVLGGGRKDALPDAADWLDSSQILAMVAAAAGAGPVLSVPVLTYDRDPSRLVWMVESCAPGGAVRRWFSAGRSVWEDAGDEEVTGGPPR
;
A
#
# COMPACT_ATOMS: atom_id res chain seq x y z
N MET A 1 -6.93 8.46 -20.93
CA MET A 1 -5.88 7.40 -20.95
C MET A 1 -6.37 6.32 -20.01
N ASP A 2 -6.40 5.08 -20.48
CA ASP A 2 -6.80 3.97 -19.62
C ASP A 2 -5.74 3.66 -18.56
N GLU A 3 -6.11 2.90 -17.55
CA GLU A 3 -5.23 2.55 -16.44
C GLU A 3 -3.95 1.82 -16.90
N SER A 4 -4.07 1.00 -17.94
CA SER A 4 -2.94 0.27 -18.51
C SER A 4 -1.89 1.21 -19.14
N GLY A 5 -2.34 2.24 -19.86
CA GLY A 5 -1.47 3.27 -20.41
C GLY A 5 -0.80 4.12 -19.35
N GLN A 6 -1.51 4.39 -18.24
CA GLN A 6 -0.94 5.09 -17.09
C GLN A 6 0.16 4.25 -16.42
N ARG A 7 -0.06 2.95 -16.18
CA ARG A 7 0.94 2.04 -15.61
C ARG A 7 2.24 2.02 -16.44
N ALA A 8 2.13 1.95 -17.76
CA ALA A 8 3.29 2.00 -18.65
C ALA A 8 4.07 3.32 -18.53
N SER A 9 3.36 4.43 -18.41
CA SER A 9 3.97 5.76 -18.23
C SER A 9 4.66 5.88 -16.85
N VAL A 10 4.07 5.36 -15.79
CA VAL A 10 4.68 5.28 -14.45
C VAL A 10 5.96 4.47 -14.49
N THR A 11 5.92 3.27 -15.08
CA THR A 11 7.11 2.40 -15.20
C THR A 11 8.27 3.11 -15.92
N ARG A 12 7.97 3.79 -17.03
CA ARG A 12 8.96 4.57 -17.76
C ARG A 12 9.55 5.68 -16.91
N ARG A 13 8.68 6.44 -16.21
CA ARG A 13 9.11 7.55 -15.36
C ARG A 13 10.01 7.11 -14.21
N VAL A 14 9.68 6.03 -13.55
CA VAL A 14 10.51 5.45 -12.48
C VAL A 14 11.88 5.04 -13.01
N ARG A 15 11.95 4.45 -14.21
CA ARG A 15 13.24 4.11 -14.85
C ARG A 15 14.09 5.35 -15.09
N GLU A 16 13.52 6.43 -15.65
CA GLU A 16 14.21 7.70 -15.86
C GLU A 16 14.78 8.27 -14.54
N LEU A 17 14.01 8.19 -13.45
CA LEU A 17 14.42 8.68 -12.13
C LEU A 17 15.57 7.85 -11.53
N LEU A 18 15.60 6.55 -11.79
CA LEU A 18 16.72 5.69 -11.43
C LEU A 18 17.97 5.98 -12.27
N GLU A 19 17.83 6.06 -13.59
CA GLU A 19 18.92 6.31 -14.52
C GLU A 19 19.57 7.68 -14.31
N SER A 20 18.78 8.68 -13.94
CA SER A 20 19.27 10.02 -13.60
C SER A 20 19.95 10.10 -12.22
N GLY A 21 19.85 9.05 -11.40
CA GLY A 21 20.33 9.04 -10.01
C GLY A 21 19.47 9.81 -9.02
N PHE A 22 18.28 10.26 -9.43
CA PHE A 22 17.32 10.91 -8.52
C PHE A 22 16.79 9.93 -7.46
N TYR A 23 16.51 8.68 -7.86
CA TYR A 23 16.27 7.58 -6.95
C TYR A 23 17.54 6.74 -6.83
N GLN A 24 17.92 6.40 -5.61
CA GLN A 24 19.09 5.58 -5.34
C GLN A 24 18.69 4.36 -4.51
N LEU A 25 18.81 3.19 -5.12
CA LEU A 25 18.64 1.92 -4.43
C LEU A 25 19.88 1.59 -3.57
N PRO A 26 19.72 0.82 -2.48
CA PRO A 26 20.83 0.43 -1.65
C PRO A 26 21.91 -0.31 -2.45
N PRO A 27 23.19 0.04 -2.30
CA PRO A 27 24.28 -0.63 -3.02
C PRO A 27 24.35 -2.12 -2.61
N GLY A 28 24.65 -2.97 -3.58
CA GLY A 28 24.78 -4.41 -3.37
C GLY A 28 23.47 -5.17 -3.13
N VAL A 29 22.33 -4.53 -3.33
CA VAL A 29 21.01 -5.18 -3.33
C VAL A 29 20.47 -5.15 -4.74
N PRO A 30 20.32 -6.31 -5.43
CA PRO A 30 19.84 -6.38 -6.81
C PRO A 30 18.31 -6.21 -6.86
N ALA A 31 17.82 -5.02 -6.56
CA ALA A 31 16.40 -4.73 -6.53
C ALA A 31 15.85 -4.45 -7.93
N VAL A 32 14.66 -4.98 -8.21
CA VAL A 32 13.94 -4.83 -9.47
C VAL A 32 12.63 -4.12 -9.22
N ALA A 33 12.28 -3.16 -10.08
CA ALA A 33 10.98 -2.50 -10.04
C ALA A 33 9.87 -3.49 -10.41
N GLY A 34 8.83 -3.55 -9.58
CA GLY A 34 7.62 -4.31 -9.84
C GLY A 34 6.58 -3.51 -10.62
N GLU A 35 5.40 -4.10 -10.77
CA GLU A 35 4.25 -3.45 -11.41
C GLU A 35 3.78 -2.25 -10.60
N PRO A 36 3.46 -1.11 -11.24
CA PRO A 36 2.84 0.01 -10.57
C PRO A 36 1.47 -0.35 -9.99
N LEU A 37 1.23 0.05 -8.77
CA LEU A 37 -0.04 -0.14 -8.05
C LEU A 37 -0.74 1.20 -7.89
N ALA A 38 -2.01 1.27 -8.25
CA ALA A 38 -2.81 2.47 -8.02
C ALA A 38 -3.13 2.61 -6.52
N VAL A 39 -2.84 3.78 -5.97
CA VAL A 39 -3.24 4.17 -4.61
C VAL A 39 -4.52 4.99 -4.72
N HIS A 40 -5.60 4.50 -4.12
CA HIS A 40 -6.90 5.14 -4.20
C HIS A 40 -7.15 6.08 -3.03
N ALA A 41 -7.74 7.23 -3.31
CA ALA A 41 -8.32 8.10 -2.30
C ALA A 41 -9.64 7.49 -1.76
N PRO A 42 -10.17 7.98 -0.64
CA PRO A 42 -11.43 7.49 -0.08
C PRO A 42 -12.65 7.58 -1.02
N ASP A 43 -12.63 8.50 -1.97
CA ASP A 43 -13.65 8.67 -3.01
C ASP A 43 -13.49 7.70 -4.19
N GLY A 44 -12.46 6.83 -4.16
CA GLY A 44 -12.14 5.87 -5.21
C GLY A 44 -11.28 6.40 -6.36
N ALA A 45 -10.99 7.70 -6.41
CA ALA A 45 -10.09 8.26 -7.42
C ALA A 45 -8.64 7.81 -7.20
N ILE A 46 -7.86 7.72 -8.27
CA ILE A 46 -6.42 7.45 -8.15
C ILE A 46 -5.73 8.70 -7.60
N HIS A 47 -5.24 8.59 -6.37
CA HIS A 47 -4.47 9.62 -5.69
C HIS A 47 -3.01 9.64 -6.14
N SER A 48 -2.41 8.47 -6.30
CA SER A 48 -1.01 8.31 -6.66
C SER A 48 -0.72 6.90 -7.18
N TRP A 49 0.51 6.68 -7.63
CA TRP A 49 1.02 5.39 -8.04
C TRP A 49 2.16 4.96 -7.12
N MET A 50 2.11 3.74 -6.63
CA MET A 50 3.19 3.13 -5.87
C MET A 50 3.90 2.09 -6.72
N VAL A 51 5.23 2.18 -6.81
CA VAL A 51 6.08 1.20 -7.49
C VAL A 51 6.98 0.53 -6.47
N PRO A 52 6.78 -0.77 -6.21
CA PRO A 52 7.64 -1.51 -5.29
C PRO A 52 8.95 -1.91 -5.97
N PHE A 53 10.02 -1.97 -5.18
CA PHE A 53 11.30 -2.55 -5.58
C PHE A 53 11.58 -3.77 -4.72
N THR A 54 11.77 -4.91 -5.37
CA THR A 54 11.98 -6.19 -4.68
C THR A 54 13.32 -6.83 -5.05
N ALA A 55 13.93 -7.50 -4.09
CA ALA A 55 15.08 -8.36 -4.30
C ALA A 55 14.75 -9.74 -3.75
N ALA A 56 14.66 -10.73 -4.62
CA ALA A 56 14.11 -12.05 -4.30
C ALA A 56 12.73 -11.92 -3.62
N THR A 57 12.56 -12.39 -2.40
CA THR A 57 11.30 -12.34 -1.64
C THR A 57 11.16 -11.10 -0.76
N LYS A 58 12.12 -10.16 -0.81
CA LYS A 58 12.16 -9.00 0.08
C LYS A 58 11.72 -7.71 -0.63
N LEU A 59 10.96 -6.89 0.09
CA LEU A 59 10.65 -5.53 -0.32
C LEU A 59 11.79 -4.61 0.13
N VAL A 60 12.44 -3.96 -0.84
CA VAL A 60 13.64 -3.13 -0.61
C VAL A 60 13.31 -1.66 -0.49
N ALA A 61 12.44 -1.19 -1.37
CA ALA A 61 12.05 0.20 -1.46
C ALA A 61 10.69 0.34 -2.15
N TRP A 62 10.11 1.50 -2.09
CA TRP A 62 9.03 1.91 -2.99
C TRP A 62 9.17 3.36 -3.43
N ALA A 63 8.72 3.63 -4.64
CA ALA A 63 8.52 4.97 -5.16
C ALA A 63 7.03 5.31 -5.18
N GLN A 64 6.69 6.57 -4.91
CA GLN A 64 5.34 7.08 -5.06
C GLN A 64 5.36 8.29 -6.01
N LEU A 65 4.49 8.27 -7.02
CA LEU A 65 4.34 9.32 -8.01
C LEU A 65 2.90 9.83 -8.03
N SER A 66 2.74 11.12 -8.31
CA SER A 66 1.43 11.70 -8.58
C SER A 66 0.81 11.12 -9.87
N PRO A 67 -0.49 11.33 -10.13
CA PRO A 67 -1.09 11.00 -11.43
C PRO A 67 -0.43 11.74 -12.60
N SER A 68 0.20 12.89 -12.35
CA SER A 68 0.98 13.67 -13.32
C SER A 68 2.43 13.21 -13.47
N LEU A 69 2.81 12.11 -12.81
CA LEU A 69 4.14 11.50 -12.82
C LEU A 69 5.23 12.31 -12.08
N ASP A 70 4.83 13.22 -11.21
CA ASP A 70 5.77 13.92 -10.34
C ASP A 70 6.20 13.04 -9.18
N PRO A 71 7.49 13.01 -8.83
CA PRO A 71 7.97 12.26 -7.67
C PRO A 71 7.37 12.83 -6.38
N LEU A 72 6.65 12.00 -5.61
CA LEU A 72 6.11 12.36 -4.30
C LEU A 72 7.00 11.84 -3.17
N ARG A 73 7.45 10.59 -3.30
CA ARG A 73 8.22 9.92 -2.25
C ARG A 73 9.06 8.79 -2.83
N PHE A 74 10.23 8.59 -2.22
CA PHE A 74 11.03 7.38 -2.37
C PHE A 74 11.49 6.92 -0.99
N SER A 75 11.17 5.68 -0.63
CA SER A 75 11.46 5.13 0.69
C SER A 75 12.27 3.86 0.56
N VAL A 76 13.44 3.84 1.20
CA VAL A 76 14.27 2.64 1.34
C VAL A 76 13.94 1.98 2.69
N LEU A 77 13.62 0.70 2.65
CA LEU A 77 13.21 -0.07 3.82
C LEU A 77 14.41 -0.68 4.55
N GLY A 78 14.19 -1.05 5.81
CA GLY A 78 15.22 -1.69 6.62
C GLY A 78 16.50 -0.87 6.82
N GLY A 79 16.45 0.45 6.55
CA GLY A 79 17.66 1.30 6.57
C GLY A 79 18.72 0.87 5.56
N GLY A 80 18.34 0.18 4.49
CA GLY A 80 19.26 -0.40 3.49
C GLY A 80 19.95 -1.69 3.93
N ARG A 81 19.62 -2.23 5.09
CA ARG A 81 20.18 -3.47 5.63
C ARG A 81 19.40 -4.68 5.12
N LYS A 82 20.10 -5.64 4.50
CA LYS A 82 19.50 -6.86 3.93
C LYS A 82 18.75 -7.72 4.96
N ASP A 83 19.26 -7.79 6.18
CA ASP A 83 18.70 -8.57 7.29
C ASP A 83 17.43 -7.94 7.91
N ALA A 84 17.18 -6.67 7.64
CA ALA A 84 16.04 -5.92 8.17
C ALA A 84 14.93 -5.68 7.12
N LEU A 85 15.04 -6.23 5.91
CA LEU A 85 14.03 -6.06 4.86
C LEU A 85 12.78 -6.89 5.14
N PRO A 86 11.58 -6.30 5.00
CA PRO A 86 10.32 -7.03 5.14
C PRO A 86 10.10 -7.99 3.97
N ASP A 87 9.28 -9.02 4.20
CA ASP A 87 8.85 -9.90 3.14
C ASP A 87 7.91 -9.17 2.17
N ALA A 88 8.19 -9.28 0.87
CA ALA A 88 7.38 -8.62 -0.15
C ALA A 88 5.94 -9.14 -0.17
N ALA A 89 5.73 -10.43 0.12
CA ALA A 89 4.40 -11.04 0.15
C ALA A 89 3.47 -10.39 1.18
N ASP A 90 3.97 -9.98 2.33
CA ASP A 90 3.19 -9.31 3.37
C ASP A 90 2.65 -7.93 2.92
N TRP A 91 3.23 -7.37 1.86
CA TRP A 91 2.88 -6.05 1.33
C TRP A 91 2.24 -6.08 -0.05
N LEU A 92 2.46 -7.12 -0.85
CA LEU A 92 2.12 -7.13 -2.28
C LEU A 92 1.26 -8.31 -2.70
N ASP A 93 1.18 -9.39 -1.91
CA ASP A 93 0.40 -10.57 -2.24
C ASP A 93 -1.02 -10.45 -1.71
N SER A 94 -1.98 -10.29 -2.61
CA SER A 94 -3.39 -10.17 -2.26
C SER A 94 -3.91 -11.37 -1.47
N SER A 95 -3.45 -12.58 -1.77
CA SER A 95 -3.87 -13.79 -1.05
C SER A 95 -3.36 -13.79 0.39
N GLN A 96 -2.12 -13.34 0.60
CA GLN A 96 -1.53 -13.19 1.93
C GLN A 96 -2.24 -12.11 2.73
N ILE A 97 -2.53 -10.96 2.11
CA ILE A 97 -3.26 -9.85 2.74
C ILE A 97 -4.66 -10.33 3.17
N LEU A 98 -5.39 -11.01 2.28
CA LEU A 98 -6.71 -11.56 2.61
C LEU A 98 -6.66 -12.59 3.72
N ALA A 99 -5.64 -13.47 3.75
CA ALA A 99 -5.47 -14.45 4.82
C ALA A 99 -5.23 -13.78 6.19
N MET A 100 -4.42 -12.72 6.23
CA MET A 100 -4.17 -11.95 7.45
C MET A 100 -5.42 -11.24 7.95
N VAL A 101 -6.20 -10.63 7.06
CA VAL A 101 -7.47 -9.98 7.41
C VAL A 101 -8.50 -11.01 7.86
N ALA A 102 -8.61 -12.15 7.18
CA ALA A 102 -9.52 -13.23 7.58
C ALA A 102 -9.22 -13.75 8.99
N ALA A 103 -7.95 -13.90 9.34
CA ALA A 103 -7.53 -14.30 10.69
C ALA A 103 -7.91 -13.26 11.75
N ALA A 104 -7.85 -11.97 11.43
CA ALA A 104 -8.22 -10.89 12.34
C ALA A 104 -9.75 -10.70 12.45
N ALA A 105 -10.47 -10.82 11.33
CA ALA A 105 -11.91 -10.62 11.27
C ALA A 105 -12.74 -11.79 11.85
N GLY A 106 -12.13 -12.96 11.98
CA GLY A 106 -12.79 -14.18 12.43
C GLY A 106 -13.49 -14.95 11.31
N ALA A 107 -14.17 -16.05 11.66
CA ALA A 107 -14.86 -16.91 10.70
C ALA A 107 -16.19 -16.30 10.25
N GLY A 108 -16.52 -16.44 8.97
CA GLY A 108 -17.84 -16.19 8.39
C GLY A 108 -18.03 -14.96 7.51
N PRO A 109 -17.29 -13.83 7.65
CA PRO A 109 -17.51 -12.70 6.76
C PRO A 109 -16.95 -12.96 5.35
N VAL A 110 -17.63 -12.40 4.35
CA VAL A 110 -17.12 -12.30 2.99
C VAL A 110 -16.20 -11.11 2.91
N LEU A 111 -15.02 -11.28 2.32
CA LEU A 111 -14.01 -10.23 2.15
C LEU A 111 -14.05 -9.66 0.73
N SER A 112 -13.88 -8.35 0.63
CA SER A 112 -13.67 -7.66 -0.66
C SER A 112 -12.26 -7.91 -1.20
N VAL A 113 -12.03 -7.56 -2.46
CA VAL A 113 -10.68 -7.47 -3.03
C VAL A 113 -9.91 -6.36 -2.29
N PRO A 114 -8.63 -6.59 -1.94
CA PRO A 114 -7.81 -5.55 -1.33
C PRO A 114 -7.63 -4.35 -2.25
N VAL A 115 -7.76 -3.16 -1.69
CA VAL A 115 -7.53 -1.89 -2.38
C VAL A 115 -6.39 -1.15 -1.68
N LEU A 116 -5.36 -0.76 -2.43
CA LEU A 116 -4.28 0.05 -1.88
C LEU A 116 -4.77 1.50 -1.71
N THR A 117 -4.63 2.01 -0.51
CA THR A 117 -5.05 3.36 -0.12
C THR A 117 -4.07 3.94 0.91
N TYR A 118 -4.49 4.94 1.67
CA TYR A 118 -3.72 5.50 2.77
C TYR A 118 -4.59 5.65 4.03
N ASP A 119 -3.96 5.55 5.19
CA ASP A 119 -4.61 5.72 6.48
C ASP A 119 -4.39 7.16 6.97
N ARG A 120 -5.41 8.02 6.80
CA ARG A 120 -5.46 9.44 7.22
C ARG A 120 -4.35 10.34 6.62
N ASP A 121 -3.14 9.82 6.44
CA ASP A 121 -1.99 10.51 5.88
C ASP A 121 -1.58 9.84 4.56
N PRO A 122 -1.53 10.58 3.43
CA PRO A 122 -1.13 10.04 2.12
C PRO A 122 0.25 9.36 2.09
N SER A 123 1.09 9.59 3.10
CA SER A 123 2.37 8.91 3.24
C SER A 123 2.27 7.53 3.91
N ARG A 124 1.15 7.19 4.53
CA ARG A 124 0.90 5.92 5.20
C ARG A 124 0.07 5.00 4.31
N LEU A 125 0.75 4.32 3.39
CA LEU A 125 0.10 3.36 2.50
C LEU A 125 -0.35 2.13 3.26
N VAL A 126 -1.60 1.72 3.02
CA VAL A 126 -2.24 0.55 3.62
C VAL A 126 -3.10 -0.17 2.59
N TRP A 127 -3.29 -1.45 2.76
CA TRP A 127 -4.33 -2.19 2.06
C TRP A 127 -5.62 -2.13 2.85
N MET A 128 -6.70 -1.76 2.19
CA MET A 128 -8.05 -1.76 2.75
C MET A 128 -8.82 -2.98 2.24
N VAL A 129 -9.47 -3.67 3.15
CA VAL A 129 -10.37 -4.80 2.87
C VAL A 129 -11.66 -4.57 3.63
N GLU A 130 -12.79 -4.69 2.96
CA GLU A 130 -14.10 -4.68 3.62
C GLU A 130 -14.54 -6.10 3.91
N SER A 131 -15.08 -6.33 5.11
CA SER A 131 -15.71 -7.59 5.48
C SER A 131 -17.21 -7.36 5.67
N CYS A 132 -18.02 -8.25 5.07
CA CYS A 132 -19.48 -8.22 5.20
C CYS A 132 -19.92 -9.43 6.03
N ALA A 133 -20.46 -9.16 7.21
CA ALA A 133 -21.00 -10.19 8.09
C ALA A 133 -22.33 -10.75 7.53
N PRO A 134 -22.76 -11.96 7.92
CA PRO A 134 -24.05 -12.54 7.50
C PRO A 134 -25.27 -11.67 7.80
N GLY A 135 -25.18 -10.75 8.78
CA GLY A 135 -26.23 -9.76 9.10
C GLY A 135 -26.18 -8.48 8.28
N GLY A 136 -25.29 -8.38 7.26
CA GLY A 136 -25.13 -7.21 6.42
C GLY A 136 -24.27 -6.08 7.01
N ALA A 137 -23.71 -6.24 8.20
CA ALA A 137 -22.77 -5.27 8.77
C ALA A 137 -21.47 -5.29 7.99
N VAL A 138 -21.03 -4.12 7.53
CA VAL A 138 -19.75 -3.94 6.83
C VAL A 138 -18.74 -3.36 7.81
N ARG A 139 -17.57 -4.00 7.89
CA ARG A 139 -16.43 -3.54 8.68
C ARG A 139 -15.25 -3.33 7.73
N ARG A 140 -14.45 -2.33 8.01
CA ARG A 140 -13.30 -1.98 7.21
C ARG A 140 -12.02 -2.32 7.97
N TRP A 141 -11.11 -2.99 7.28
CA TRP A 141 -9.83 -3.45 7.82
C TRP A 141 -8.68 -2.82 7.05
N PHE A 142 -7.65 -2.45 7.76
CA PHE A 142 -6.38 -2.02 7.17
C PHE A 142 -5.30 -3.04 7.43
N SER A 143 -4.42 -3.21 6.44
CA SER A 143 -3.23 -4.07 6.52
C SER A 143 -2.00 -3.32 6.03
N ALA A 144 -0.92 -3.38 6.79
CA ALA A 144 0.40 -2.85 6.43
C ALA A 144 1.48 -3.81 6.93
N GLY A 145 2.17 -4.48 6.03
CA GLY A 145 3.04 -5.58 6.37
C GLY A 145 2.27 -6.67 7.12
N ARG A 146 2.75 -7.06 8.28
CA ARG A 146 2.07 -8.07 9.14
C ARG A 146 1.04 -7.49 10.11
N SER A 147 0.88 -6.19 10.14
CA SER A 147 -0.09 -5.53 11.01
C SER A 147 -1.45 -5.46 10.35
N VAL A 148 -2.49 -5.87 11.05
CA VAL A 148 -3.88 -5.76 10.63
C VAL A 148 -4.67 -5.11 11.76
N TRP A 149 -5.51 -4.12 11.43
CA TRP A 149 -6.39 -3.46 12.40
C TRP A 149 -7.71 -3.07 11.74
N GLU A 150 -8.74 -2.95 12.56
CA GLU A 150 -10.03 -2.45 12.11
C GLU A 150 -10.00 -0.92 12.06
N ASP A 151 -10.61 -0.35 11.02
CA ASP A 151 -10.88 1.08 10.95
C ASP A 151 -11.97 1.41 11.97
N ALA A 152 -11.60 2.12 13.03
CA ALA A 152 -12.53 2.51 14.09
C ALA A 152 -13.60 3.52 13.61
N GLY A 153 -13.50 3.99 12.34
CA GLY A 153 -14.28 5.11 11.85
C GLY A 153 -13.88 6.42 12.56
N ASP A 154 -14.33 7.52 12.05
CA ASP A 154 -14.35 8.77 12.83
C ASP A 154 -15.46 8.65 13.87
N GLU A 155 -15.20 8.03 15.02
CA GLU A 155 -16.01 8.30 16.20
C GLU A 155 -15.88 9.80 16.45
N GLU A 156 -16.91 10.56 16.04
CA GLU A 156 -17.13 11.91 16.57
C GLU A 156 -16.97 11.83 18.08
N VAL A 157 -15.87 12.39 18.56
CA VAL A 157 -15.73 12.65 20.00
C VAL A 157 -16.75 13.73 20.33
N THR A 158 -18.01 13.33 20.47
CA THR A 158 -19.05 14.10 21.14
C THR A 158 -18.82 14.02 22.64
N GLY A 159 -17.65 14.47 23.07
CA GLY A 159 -17.33 14.78 24.46
C GLY A 159 -17.69 16.24 24.71
N GLY A 160 -18.93 16.51 24.95
CA GLY A 160 -19.32 17.78 25.54
C GLY A 160 -18.67 17.95 26.91
N PRO A 161 -18.28 19.15 27.32
CA PRO A 161 -17.62 19.37 28.59
C PRO A 161 -18.57 19.02 29.75
N PRO A 162 -18.08 18.41 30.84
CA PRO A 162 -18.86 18.19 32.03
C PRO A 162 -19.23 19.54 32.62
N ARG A 163 -20.48 19.70 32.96
CA ARG A 163 -20.99 20.85 33.74
C ARG A 163 -20.68 20.64 35.24
#